data_957abf9a97fb950ae62f1b05580259c2
#
_entry.id   957abf9a97fb950ae62f1b05580259c2
#
_cell.length_a   1.000
_cell.length_b   1.000
_cell.length_c   1.000
_cell.angle_alpha   90.00
_cell.angle_beta   90.00
_cell.angle_gamma   90.00
#
_symmetry.space_group_name_H-M   'P 1'
#
loop_
_entity.id
_entity.type
_entity.pdbx_description
1 polymer ?
#
loop_
_entity_poly.entity_id
_entity_poly.type
_entity_poly.pdbx_seq_one_letter_code
_entity_poly.pdbx_strand_id
1 'polypeptide(L)'
;GIAFAGKTYPHDFIMADVTMQTALRAGEAYSFLHPHGVLSAITMPGAQRWRLFIEAQPADIADVSLESIRALYVARTGDQASVISDPTWLTRFKIHARIVDRFRAGRVFLAGDAAHLHSPSGGQGITTGMQDATNLAWKLVQVLRQGAPEGLLDTYDEERRPAAQAVLDAT
;
A
#
# COMPACT_ATOMS: atom_id res chain seq x y z
N GLY A 1 26.19 -3.77 0.29
CA GLY A 1 24.93 -3.03 0.42
C GLY A 1 23.93 -3.81 1.28
N ILE A 2 22.78 -3.21 1.56
CA ILE A 2 21.65 -3.86 2.22
C ILE A 2 20.81 -4.55 1.12
N ALA A 3 20.52 -5.85 1.27
CA ALA A 3 19.69 -6.57 0.32
C ALA A 3 18.20 -6.34 0.61
N PHE A 4 17.36 -6.19 -0.44
CA PHE A 4 15.92 -6.03 -0.33
C PHE A 4 15.23 -7.24 -0.97
N ALA A 5 15.13 -8.32 -0.20
CA ALA A 5 14.63 -9.61 -0.64
C ALA A 5 13.10 -9.70 -0.58
N GLY A 6 12.50 -10.55 -1.40
CA GLY A 6 11.07 -10.83 -1.39
C GLY A 6 10.52 -11.17 -2.76
N LYS A 7 9.20 -10.99 -2.92
CA LYS A 7 8.46 -11.34 -4.15
C LYS A 7 7.72 -10.14 -4.73
N THR A 8 7.40 -10.24 -6.01
CA THR A 8 6.45 -9.35 -6.69
C THR A 8 5.20 -10.17 -7.02
N TYR A 9 4.04 -9.66 -6.72
CA TYR A 9 2.78 -10.34 -7.08
C TYR A 9 2.60 -10.35 -8.60
N PRO A 10 2.04 -11.43 -9.17
CA PRO A 10 1.91 -11.57 -10.61
C PRO A 10 0.87 -10.59 -11.19
N HIS A 11 -0.15 -10.24 -10.41
CA HIS A 11 -1.23 -9.38 -10.84
C HIS A 11 -0.81 -7.92 -10.90
N ASP A 12 -1.37 -7.19 -11.84
CA ASP A 12 -1.28 -5.74 -11.88
C ASP A 12 -2.43 -5.13 -11.10
N PHE A 13 -2.17 -3.97 -10.53
CA PHE A 13 -3.16 -3.18 -9.82
C PHE A 13 -3.28 -1.82 -10.50
N ILE A 14 -4.52 -1.36 -10.64
CA ILE A 14 -4.83 -0.03 -11.13
C ILE A 14 -5.41 0.78 -10.00
N MET A 15 -4.96 2.02 -9.87
CA MET A 15 -5.60 3.01 -9.03
C MET A 15 -6.05 4.17 -9.90
N ALA A 16 -7.32 4.57 -9.71
CA ALA A 16 -7.93 5.67 -10.44
C ALA A 16 -8.66 6.59 -9.47
N ASP A 17 -8.24 7.86 -9.44
CA ASP A 17 -8.97 8.91 -8.74
C ASP A 17 -9.87 9.62 -9.76
N VAL A 18 -11.18 9.51 -9.55
CA VAL A 18 -12.21 9.91 -10.53
C VAL A 18 -13.35 10.68 -9.87
N THR A 19 -14.13 11.37 -10.69
CA THR A 19 -15.48 11.78 -10.33
C THR A 19 -16.44 10.66 -10.68
N MET A 20 -17.34 10.29 -9.76
CA MET A 20 -18.31 9.22 -10.02
C MET A 20 -19.69 9.63 -9.53
N GLN A 21 -20.65 9.69 -10.46
CA GLN A 21 -22.07 9.77 -10.15
C GLN A 21 -22.58 8.34 -9.98
N THR A 22 -22.99 7.97 -8.79
CA THR A 22 -23.30 6.59 -8.43
C THR A 22 -24.35 6.53 -7.31
N ALA A 23 -25.00 5.39 -7.19
CA ALA A 23 -25.89 5.10 -6.06
C ALA A 23 -25.13 4.70 -4.78
N LEU A 24 -23.82 4.51 -4.83
CA LEU A 24 -22.99 4.23 -3.65
C LEU A 24 -23.03 5.45 -2.71
N ARG A 25 -23.06 5.18 -1.40
CA ARG A 25 -23.08 6.24 -0.39
C ARG A 25 -21.71 6.84 -0.18
N ALA A 26 -21.64 8.16 -0.16
CA ALA A 26 -20.43 8.88 0.23
C ALA A 26 -20.09 8.61 1.71
N GLY A 27 -18.81 8.57 2.02
CA GLY A 27 -18.28 8.25 3.37
C GLY A 27 -18.10 6.76 3.65
N GLU A 28 -18.44 5.91 2.70
CA GLU A 28 -18.27 4.46 2.80
C GLU A 28 -17.17 3.96 1.84
N ALA A 29 -16.69 2.76 2.12
CA ALA A 29 -15.80 1.99 1.25
C ALA A 29 -16.49 0.70 0.83
N TYR A 30 -16.41 0.37 -0.45
CA TYR A 30 -17.03 -0.81 -1.04
C TYR A 30 -15.97 -1.72 -1.64
N SER A 31 -16.15 -3.04 -1.49
CA SER A 31 -15.33 -4.04 -2.16
C SER A 31 -16.23 -5.02 -2.92
N PHE A 32 -15.98 -5.13 -4.21
CA PHE A 32 -16.66 -6.04 -5.11
C PHE A 32 -15.74 -7.22 -5.39
N LEU A 33 -16.14 -8.39 -4.91
CA LEU A 33 -15.42 -9.64 -5.13
C LEU A 33 -15.85 -10.25 -6.44
N HIS A 34 -14.90 -10.50 -7.34
CA HIS A 34 -15.15 -11.07 -8.66
C HIS A 34 -14.11 -12.16 -8.99
N PRO A 35 -14.44 -13.21 -9.75
CA PRO A 35 -13.50 -14.27 -10.12
C PRO A 35 -12.20 -13.78 -10.78
N HIS A 36 -12.24 -12.64 -11.44
CA HIS A 36 -11.07 -12.02 -12.09
C HIS A 36 -10.37 -10.95 -11.24
N GLY A 37 -10.63 -10.90 -9.94
CA GLY A 37 -9.98 -9.97 -9.01
C GLY A 37 -10.93 -8.98 -8.34
N VAL A 38 -10.44 -8.31 -7.32
CA VAL A 38 -11.21 -7.37 -6.48
C VAL A 38 -11.24 -5.99 -7.12
N LEU A 39 -12.39 -5.30 -7.01
CA LEU A 39 -12.50 -3.86 -7.19
C LEU A 39 -12.94 -3.23 -5.88
N SER A 40 -12.21 -2.23 -5.41
CA SER A 40 -12.64 -1.42 -4.27
C SER A 40 -12.93 0.02 -4.72
N ALA A 41 -14.03 0.59 -4.20
CA ALA A 41 -14.40 1.99 -4.39
C ALA A 41 -14.41 2.69 -3.04
N ILE A 42 -13.59 3.72 -2.88
CA ILE A 42 -13.39 4.44 -1.63
C ILE A 42 -13.70 5.90 -1.85
N THR A 43 -14.56 6.47 -1.00
CA THR A 43 -14.86 7.90 -1.04
C THR A 43 -13.62 8.74 -0.71
N MET A 44 -13.40 9.78 -1.48
CA MET A 44 -12.34 10.77 -1.25
C MET A 44 -12.92 12.12 -0.83
N PRO A 45 -12.13 13.01 -0.20
CA PRO A 45 -12.54 14.37 0.05
C PRO A 45 -12.96 15.10 -1.24
N GLY A 46 -14.07 15.82 -1.19
CA GLY A 46 -14.65 16.52 -2.34
C GLY A 46 -15.96 15.89 -2.81
N ALA A 47 -16.73 16.66 -3.60
CA ALA A 47 -18.01 16.19 -4.11
C ALA A 47 -17.81 15.08 -5.17
N GLN A 48 -18.46 13.95 -4.97
CA GLN A 48 -18.46 12.82 -5.91
C GLN A 48 -17.06 12.29 -6.27
N ARG A 49 -16.06 12.53 -5.40
CA ARG A 49 -14.70 12.05 -5.62
C ARG A 49 -14.52 10.65 -5.05
N TRP A 50 -14.00 9.75 -5.88
CA TRP A 50 -13.80 8.34 -5.55
C TRP A 50 -12.42 7.88 -5.98
N ARG A 51 -11.83 7.01 -5.18
CA ARG A 51 -10.67 6.21 -5.55
C ARG A 51 -11.12 4.80 -5.86
N LEU A 52 -10.85 4.35 -7.07
CA LEU A 52 -11.01 2.97 -7.48
C LEU A 52 -9.66 2.27 -7.39
N PHE A 53 -9.65 1.12 -6.72
CA PHE A 53 -8.52 0.22 -6.66
C PHE A 53 -8.95 -1.10 -7.31
N ILE A 54 -8.29 -1.51 -8.39
CA ILE A 54 -8.73 -2.62 -9.24
C ILE A 54 -7.59 -3.60 -9.39
N GLU A 55 -7.80 -4.84 -8.96
CA GLU A 55 -6.92 -5.95 -9.31
C GLU A 55 -7.21 -6.40 -10.73
N ALA A 56 -6.19 -6.46 -11.57
CA ALA A 56 -6.33 -6.80 -12.97
C ALA A 56 -5.22 -7.74 -13.44
N GLN A 57 -5.56 -8.66 -14.33
CA GLN A 57 -4.57 -9.50 -14.96
C GLN A 57 -3.78 -8.69 -16.00
N PRO A 58 -2.49 -9.01 -16.23
CA PRO A 58 -1.70 -8.30 -17.24
C PRO A 58 -2.31 -8.33 -18.65
N ALA A 59 -3.03 -9.40 -18.96
CA ALA A 59 -3.69 -9.57 -20.26
C ALA A 59 -4.97 -8.73 -20.43
N ASP A 60 -5.58 -8.27 -19.32
CA ASP A 60 -6.85 -7.53 -19.35
C ASP A 60 -6.67 -6.07 -19.75
N ILE A 61 -5.42 -5.54 -19.71
CA ILE A 61 -5.19 -4.12 -19.84
C ILE A 61 -3.96 -3.83 -20.70
N ALA A 62 -4.22 -3.37 -21.91
CA ALA A 62 -3.17 -2.86 -22.79
C ALA A 62 -2.73 -1.44 -22.38
N ASP A 63 -3.65 -0.62 -21.86
CA ASP A 63 -3.43 0.75 -21.44
C ASP A 63 -4.36 1.15 -20.28
N VAL A 64 -3.91 2.09 -19.44
CA VAL A 64 -4.71 2.64 -18.35
C VAL A 64 -5.36 3.94 -18.81
N SER A 65 -6.61 3.85 -19.22
CA SER A 65 -7.42 4.97 -19.67
C SER A 65 -8.73 5.06 -18.90
N LEU A 66 -9.43 6.17 -19.02
CA LEU A 66 -10.78 6.32 -18.45
C LEU A 66 -11.74 5.27 -19.03
N GLU A 67 -11.58 4.92 -20.29
CA GLU A 67 -12.41 3.91 -20.96
C GLU A 67 -12.19 2.51 -20.37
N SER A 68 -10.91 2.12 -20.18
CA SER A 68 -10.58 0.83 -19.55
C SER A 68 -11.07 0.77 -18.09
N ILE A 69 -11.00 1.87 -17.34
CA ILE A 69 -11.52 1.95 -15.96
C ILE A 69 -13.04 1.76 -15.95
N ARG A 70 -13.77 2.41 -16.85
CA ARG A 70 -15.23 2.23 -16.98
C ARG A 70 -15.60 0.79 -17.30
N ALA A 71 -14.92 0.20 -18.27
CA ALA A 71 -15.15 -1.18 -18.66
C ALA A 71 -14.90 -2.16 -17.51
N LEU A 72 -13.79 -1.99 -16.77
CA LEU A 72 -13.46 -2.80 -15.60
C LEU A 72 -14.48 -2.61 -14.47
N TYR A 73 -14.90 -1.36 -14.20
CA TYR A 73 -15.91 -1.08 -13.18
C TYR A 73 -17.21 -1.83 -13.50
N VAL A 74 -17.75 -1.68 -14.70
CA VAL A 74 -18.96 -2.38 -15.12
C VAL A 74 -18.79 -3.90 -15.06
N ALA A 75 -17.66 -4.43 -15.55
CA ALA A 75 -17.37 -5.86 -15.54
C ALA A 75 -17.32 -6.46 -14.14
N ARG A 76 -16.81 -5.69 -13.14
CA ARG A 76 -16.64 -6.16 -11.76
C ARG A 76 -17.86 -5.95 -10.87
N THR A 77 -18.63 -4.88 -11.12
CA THR A 77 -19.77 -4.48 -10.27
C THR A 77 -21.12 -4.83 -10.87
N GLY A 78 -21.21 -4.97 -12.19
CA GLY A 78 -22.47 -5.05 -12.93
C GLY A 78 -23.20 -3.71 -13.06
N ASP A 79 -22.68 -2.64 -12.46
CA ASP A 79 -23.31 -1.32 -12.42
C ASP A 79 -23.04 -0.54 -13.72
N GLN A 80 -24.06 -0.47 -14.57
CA GLN A 80 -24.04 0.29 -15.82
C GLN A 80 -24.61 1.72 -15.66
N ALA A 81 -25.20 2.05 -14.52
CA ALA A 81 -25.82 3.33 -14.27
C ALA A 81 -24.84 4.39 -13.77
N SER A 82 -23.78 3.98 -13.12
CA SER A 82 -22.75 4.90 -12.63
C SER A 82 -21.99 5.56 -13.78
N VAL A 83 -21.80 6.88 -13.68
CA VAL A 83 -21.03 7.68 -14.63
C VAL A 83 -19.68 8.02 -14.01
N ILE A 84 -18.60 7.53 -14.61
CA ILE A 84 -17.23 7.79 -14.18
C ILE A 84 -16.62 8.81 -15.13
N SER A 85 -16.06 9.90 -14.59
CA SER A 85 -15.48 11.02 -15.35
C SER A 85 -14.28 11.64 -14.64
N ASP A 86 -13.70 12.65 -15.25
CA ASP A 86 -12.68 13.55 -14.70
C ASP A 86 -11.57 12.84 -13.90
N PRO A 87 -10.79 11.97 -14.56
CA PRO A 87 -9.69 11.31 -13.90
C PRO A 87 -8.62 12.34 -13.52
N THR A 88 -8.24 12.38 -12.25
CA THR A 88 -7.14 13.22 -11.76
C THR A 88 -5.87 12.44 -11.53
N TRP A 89 -5.98 11.14 -11.37
CA TRP A 89 -4.86 10.22 -11.26
C TRP A 89 -5.24 8.86 -11.82
N LEU A 90 -4.46 8.38 -12.75
CA LEU A 90 -4.53 7.02 -13.29
C LEU A 90 -3.15 6.42 -13.21
N THR A 91 -3.01 5.27 -12.57
CA THR A 91 -1.73 4.58 -12.47
C THR A 91 -1.91 3.08 -12.46
N ARG A 92 -0.93 2.38 -13.02
CA ARG A 92 -0.79 0.93 -12.96
C ARG A 92 0.47 0.60 -12.18
N PHE A 93 0.40 -0.34 -11.27
CA PHE A 93 1.54 -0.74 -10.46
C PHE A 93 1.46 -2.22 -10.07
N LYS A 94 2.58 -2.75 -9.63
CA LYS A 94 2.67 -4.08 -9.02
C LYS A 94 2.84 -3.96 -7.53
N ILE A 95 2.25 -4.89 -6.80
CA ILE A 95 2.47 -5.02 -5.37
C ILE A 95 3.73 -5.85 -5.15
N HIS A 96 4.56 -5.37 -4.24
CA HIS A 96 5.75 -6.06 -3.78
C HIS A 96 5.59 -6.43 -2.31
N ALA A 97 6.02 -7.64 -1.94
CA ALA A 97 6.22 -8.05 -0.57
C ALA A 97 7.72 -8.29 -0.37
N ARG A 98 8.40 -7.36 0.28
CA ARG A 98 9.87 -7.35 0.43
C ARG A 98 10.28 -6.86 1.80
N ILE A 99 11.41 -7.34 2.28
CA ILE A 99 12.03 -6.86 3.50
C ILE A 99 13.55 -6.83 3.34
N VAL A 100 14.19 -5.83 3.94
CA VAL A 100 15.66 -5.77 3.97
C VAL A 100 16.24 -6.79 4.94
N ASP A 101 17.48 -7.23 4.68
CA ASP A 101 18.20 -8.19 5.52
C ASP A 101 18.58 -7.60 6.89
N ARG A 102 18.64 -6.27 7.01
CA ARG A 102 18.91 -5.54 8.24
C ARG A 102 18.32 -4.12 8.18
N PHE A 103 17.79 -3.64 9.32
CA PHE A 103 17.25 -2.28 9.44
C PHE A 103 18.30 -1.25 9.86
N ARG A 104 19.49 -1.72 10.28
CA ARG A 104 20.64 -0.86 10.64
C ARG A 104 21.89 -1.31 9.91
N ALA A 105 22.68 -0.36 9.41
CA ALA A 105 24.05 -0.57 8.94
C ALA A 105 24.93 0.63 9.39
N GLY A 106 25.67 0.45 10.48
CA GLY A 106 26.45 1.52 11.08
C GLY A 106 25.57 2.69 11.53
N ARG A 107 25.70 3.85 10.88
CA ARG A 107 24.91 5.06 11.16
C ARG A 107 23.69 5.24 10.24
N VAL A 108 23.42 4.28 9.39
CA VAL A 108 22.26 4.29 8.48
C VAL A 108 21.16 3.40 9.06
N PHE A 109 19.94 3.94 9.11
CA PHE A 109 18.73 3.24 9.55
C PHE A 109 17.68 3.27 8.44
N LEU A 110 16.95 2.19 8.26
CA LEU A 110 15.84 2.06 7.34
C LEU A 110 14.56 1.85 8.15
N ALA A 111 13.46 2.51 7.73
CA ALA A 111 12.16 2.43 8.39
C ALA A 111 11.04 2.50 7.35
N GLY A 112 9.88 1.92 7.65
CA GLY A 112 8.72 1.90 6.75
C GLY A 112 9.05 1.31 5.39
N ASP A 113 8.54 1.87 4.31
CA ASP A 113 8.68 1.36 2.94
C ASP A 113 10.13 1.23 2.46
N ALA A 114 11.08 1.96 3.06
CA ALA A 114 12.50 1.78 2.81
C ALA A 114 13.06 0.47 3.39
N ALA A 115 12.42 -0.08 4.42
CA ALA A 115 12.82 -1.30 5.10
C ALA A 115 11.96 -2.51 4.69
N HIS A 116 10.66 -2.31 4.46
CA HIS A 116 9.71 -3.38 4.14
C HIS A 116 8.52 -2.87 3.34
N LEU A 117 8.09 -3.69 2.38
CA LEU A 117 6.89 -3.47 1.57
C LEU A 117 5.90 -4.60 1.83
N HIS A 118 4.67 -4.26 2.15
CA HIS A 118 3.59 -5.21 2.39
C HIS A 118 2.54 -5.15 1.29
N SER A 119 1.79 -6.24 1.14
CA SER A 119 0.52 -6.20 0.43
C SER A 119 -0.42 -5.20 1.12
N PRO A 120 -1.24 -4.42 0.38
CA PRO A 120 -2.27 -3.56 0.96
C PRO A 120 -3.38 -4.34 1.67
N SER A 121 -3.44 -5.67 1.48
CA SER A 121 -4.36 -6.56 2.20
C SER A 121 -4.10 -6.46 3.70
N GLY A 122 -5.11 -6.02 4.45
CA GLY A 122 -4.99 -5.78 5.90
C GLY A 122 -4.60 -4.37 6.32
N GLY A 123 -4.17 -3.49 5.40
CA GLY A 123 -3.96 -2.05 5.65
C GLY A 123 -2.87 -1.72 6.69
N GLN A 124 -1.88 -2.60 6.91
CA GLN A 124 -0.94 -2.48 8.03
C GLN A 124 0.37 -1.74 7.72
N GLY A 125 0.66 -1.41 6.44
CA GLY A 125 1.95 -0.82 6.05
C GLY A 125 2.26 0.49 6.78
N ILE A 126 1.32 1.46 6.77
CA ILE A 126 1.49 2.75 7.43
C ILE A 126 1.72 2.56 8.95
N THR A 127 0.90 1.75 9.61
CA THR A 127 0.99 1.51 11.05
C THR A 127 2.33 0.90 11.42
N THR A 128 2.81 -0.09 10.66
CA THR A 128 4.11 -0.73 10.87
C THR A 128 5.25 0.26 10.72
N GLY A 129 5.23 1.09 9.67
CA GLY A 129 6.23 2.14 9.45
C GLY A 129 6.22 3.23 10.52
N MET A 130 5.05 3.63 11.03
CA MET A 130 4.94 4.56 12.16
C MET A 130 5.53 3.97 13.44
N GLN A 131 5.32 2.68 13.70
CA GLN A 131 5.92 1.98 14.83
C GLN A 131 7.44 1.90 14.71
N ASP A 132 7.98 1.69 13.50
CA ASP A 132 9.43 1.72 13.27
C ASP A 132 9.98 3.10 13.61
N ALA A 133 9.38 4.16 13.09
CA ALA A 133 9.81 5.54 13.35
C ALA A 133 9.77 5.88 14.84
N THR A 134 8.72 5.48 15.54
CA THR A 134 8.55 5.69 16.97
C THR A 134 9.63 4.94 17.76
N ASN A 135 9.85 3.65 17.43
CA ASN A 135 10.85 2.82 18.08
C ASN A 135 12.26 3.38 17.90
N LEU A 136 12.60 3.81 16.69
CA LEU A 136 13.92 4.38 16.39
C LEU A 136 14.12 5.75 17.05
N ALA A 137 13.11 6.61 17.01
CA ALA A 137 13.25 8.01 17.47
C ALA A 137 13.66 8.13 18.93
N TRP A 138 13.00 7.41 19.84
CA TRP A 138 13.36 7.49 21.25
C TRP A 138 14.74 6.91 21.54
N LYS A 139 15.14 5.83 20.85
CA LYS A 139 16.47 5.23 20.98
C LYS A 139 17.57 6.20 20.53
N LEU A 140 17.34 6.89 19.42
CA LEU A 140 18.25 7.95 18.96
C LEU A 140 18.39 9.09 19.98
N VAL A 141 17.29 9.53 20.58
CA VAL A 141 17.33 10.57 21.64
C VAL A 141 18.13 10.07 22.83
N GLN A 142 17.92 8.85 23.29
CA GLN A 142 18.65 8.27 24.42
C GLN A 142 20.15 8.23 24.14
N VAL A 143 20.57 7.75 22.98
CA VAL A 143 22.00 7.64 22.64
C VAL A 143 22.64 9.01 22.38
N LEU A 144 21.99 9.86 21.56
CA LEU A 144 22.60 11.09 21.10
C LEU A 144 22.56 12.23 22.11
N ARG A 145 21.60 12.22 23.05
CA ARG A 145 21.39 13.32 23.99
C ARG A 145 21.49 12.93 25.46
N GLN A 146 21.30 11.66 25.79
CA GLN A 146 21.24 11.22 27.18
C GLN A 146 22.37 10.24 27.54
N GLY A 147 23.31 9.98 26.63
CA GLY A 147 24.50 9.18 26.89
C GLY A 147 24.24 7.68 27.03
N ALA A 148 23.10 7.18 26.53
CA ALA A 148 22.85 5.74 26.49
C ALA A 148 23.89 5.05 25.60
N PRO A 149 24.23 3.77 25.86
CA PRO A 149 25.16 3.00 25.04
C PRO A 149 24.69 2.89 23.60
N GLU A 150 25.61 2.96 22.63
CA GLU A 150 25.28 2.86 21.19
C GLU A 150 24.61 1.51 20.83
N GLY A 151 24.88 0.43 21.59
CA GLY A 151 24.23 -0.87 21.43
C GLY A 151 22.70 -0.83 21.59
N LEU A 152 22.14 0.22 22.24
CA LEU A 152 20.69 0.41 22.26
C LEU A 152 20.10 0.56 20.84
N LEU A 153 20.87 1.08 19.89
CA LEU A 153 20.43 1.24 18.49
C LEU A 153 20.38 -0.10 17.72
N ASP A 154 21.09 -1.13 18.19
CA ASP A 154 21.03 -2.46 17.57
C ASP A 154 19.69 -3.15 17.86
N THR A 155 19.10 -2.86 19.04
CA THR A 155 17.79 -3.40 19.41
C THR A 155 16.67 -2.92 18.49
N TYR A 156 16.87 -1.86 17.69
CA TYR A 156 15.92 -1.44 16.67
C TYR A 156 15.69 -2.51 15.62
N ASP A 157 16.77 -3.07 15.07
CA ASP A 157 16.69 -4.17 14.10
C ASP A 157 16.10 -5.44 14.73
N GLU A 158 16.55 -5.77 15.95
CA GLU A 158 16.12 -6.96 16.68
C GLU A 158 14.62 -6.95 17.01
N GLU A 159 14.05 -5.78 17.28
CA GLU A 159 12.63 -5.62 17.63
C GLU A 159 11.75 -5.42 16.40
N ARG A 160 12.19 -4.59 15.44
CA ARG A 160 11.29 -4.16 14.36
C ARG A 160 11.30 -5.07 13.15
N ARG A 161 12.45 -5.64 12.79
CA ARG A 161 12.52 -6.54 11.64
C ARG A 161 11.66 -7.80 11.82
N PRO A 162 11.66 -8.52 12.96
CA PRO A 162 10.74 -9.64 13.18
C PRO A 162 9.27 -9.23 13.16
N ALA A 163 8.92 -8.05 13.69
CA ALA A 163 7.56 -7.54 13.67
C ALA A 163 7.07 -7.25 12.23
N ALA A 164 7.92 -6.62 11.40
CA ALA A 164 7.62 -6.40 9.99
C ALA A 164 7.53 -7.72 9.20
N GLN A 165 8.40 -8.69 9.50
CA GLN A 165 8.36 -10.03 8.89
C GLN A 165 7.04 -10.73 9.20
N ALA A 166 6.56 -10.67 10.45
CA ALA A 166 5.29 -11.27 10.84
C ALA A 166 4.09 -10.68 10.05
N VAL A 167 4.12 -9.38 9.77
CA VAL A 167 3.09 -8.74 8.91
C VAL A 167 3.21 -9.22 7.46
N LEU A 168 4.44 -9.35 6.93
CA LEU A 168 4.64 -9.89 5.59
C LEU A 168 4.13 -11.33 5.45
N ASP A 169 4.36 -12.16 6.46
CA ASP A 169 3.96 -13.57 6.45
C ASP A 169 2.43 -13.75 6.57
N ALA A 170 1.76 -12.76 7.15
CA ALA A 170 0.29 -12.75 7.32
C ALA A 170 -0.47 -12.20 6.10
N THR A 171 0.22 -11.58 5.10
CA THR A 171 -0.38 -10.92 3.92
C THR A 171 0.16 -11.44 2.60
#